data_86be004664164d963292d8736a9f8f38
#
_entry.id   86be004664164d963292d8736a9f8f38
#
_cell.length_a   1.000
_cell.length_b   1.000
_cell.length_c   1.000
_cell.angle_alpha   90.00
_cell.angle_beta   90.00
_cell.angle_gamma   90.00
#
_symmetry.space_group_name_H-M   'P 1'
#
loop_
_entity.id
_entity.type
_entity.pdbx_description
1 polymer ?
#
loop_
_entity_poly.entity_id
_entity_poly.type
_entity_poly.pdbx_seq_one_letter_code
_entity_poly.pdbx_strand_id
1 'polypeptide(L)'
;MSVFTSTRVLHPFAAAAGAVLALATLAGCGGAGDGAPEERTFGPAGERLTVSAESGDLDIRPADVDGIEVTRRFTGWSAIGARTEAGWDLTGDTLALTTDCAPLVLGRCDARYEVLVPQGVAVTVEGGSGAVAASGFDAGLDITTDNGAIQVEDASGPLALRTASGEQRATGITSGRVEARSENGAIHLALTGVPDSVEAEADNGAVTVEVPDADYAVTTSTDSGDVRTDVPEDAGSPHAITARTGNGAITVLTAAQDA
;
A
#
# COMPACT_ATOMS: atom_id res chain seq x y z
N MET A 1 -3.26 79.94 45.21
CA MET A 1 -2.19 79.66 44.26
C MET A 1 -1.50 78.41 44.77
N SER A 2 -1.90 77.24 44.26
CA SER A 2 -1.35 75.95 44.65
C SER A 2 -0.95 75.23 43.39
N VAL A 3 0.34 75.00 43.26
CA VAL A 3 0.95 74.33 42.11
C VAL A 3 0.94 72.82 42.40
N PHE A 4 0.22 72.03 41.60
CA PHE A 4 0.25 70.59 41.66
C PHE A 4 1.37 70.05 40.74
N THR A 5 2.38 69.42 41.35
CA THR A 5 3.47 68.74 40.67
C THR A 5 3.03 67.29 40.41
N SER A 6 2.85 66.91 39.14
CA SER A 6 2.50 65.57 38.75
C SER A 6 3.76 64.76 38.50
N THR A 7 3.99 63.72 39.30
CA THR A 7 5.11 62.77 39.17
C THR A 7 4.69 61.64 38.23
N ARG A 8 5.34 61.56 37.07
CA ARG A 8 5.16 60.45 36.14
C ARG A 8 6.05 59.29 36.56
N VAL A 9 5.41 58.14 36.85
CA VAL A 9 6.07 56.84 37.08
C VAL A 9 6.32 56.21 35.71
N LEU A 10 7.58 56.06 35.34
CA LEU A 10 7.97 55.29 34.17
C LEU A 10 7.97 53.75 34.53
N HIS A 11 7.18 52.97 33.84
CA HIS A 11 7.30 51.53 33.89
C HIS A 11 8.24 51.07 32.75
N PRO A 12 9.22 50.19 33.00
CA PRO A 12 10.02 49.62 31.93
C PRO A 12 9.24 48.46 31.28
N PHE A 13 8.91 48.61 30.02
CA PHE A 13 8.48 47.50 29.17
C PHE A 13 9.68 46.63 28.84
N ALA A 14 9.64 45.38 29.34
CA ALA A 14 10.57 44.35 28.92
C ALA A 14 10.14 43.86 27.53
N ALA A 15 10.90 44.17 26.50
CA ALA A 15 10.73 43.66 25.18
C ALA A 15 11.32 42.23 25.12
N ALA A 16 10.47 41.20 25.04
CA ALA A 16 10.88 39.85 24.72
C ALA A 16 11.15 39.78 23.20
N ALA A 17 12.43 39.73 22.84
CA ALA A 17 12.86 39.49 21.47
C ALA A 17 12.67 38.01 21.16
N GLY A 18 11.59 37.66 20.42
CA GLY A 18 11.41 36.35 19.82
C GLY A 18 12.36 36.19 18.65
N ALA A 19 13.35 35.33 18.80
CA ALA A 19 14.21 34.91 17.68
C ALA A 19 13.42 34.00 16.74
N VAL A 20 12.99 34.54 15.60
CA VAL A 20 12.48 33.74 14.46
C VAL A 20 13.70 33.16 13.76
N LEU A 21 13.95 31.85 13.95
CA LEU A 21 14.89 31.12 13.12
C LEU A 21 14.27 30.96 11.73
N ALA A 22 14.67 31.79 10.79
CA ALA A 22 14.40 31.60 9.39
C ALA A 22 15.36 30.48 8.87
N LEU A 23 14.85 29.26 8.66
CA LEU A 23 15.56 28.27 7.87
C LEU A 23 15.61 28.78 6.42
N ALA A 24 16.78 29.22 6.01
CA ALA A 24 17.07 29.53 4.61
C ALA A 24 17.15 28.20 3.84
N THR A 25 16.13 27.88 3.08
CA THR A 25 16.19 26.83 2.05
C THR A 25 17.12 27.32 0.94
N LEU A 26 18.29 26.71 0.85
CA LEU A 26 19.16 26.86 -0.33
C LEU A 26 18.45 26.22 -1.54
N ALA A 27 17.84 27.07 -2.37
CA ALA A 27 17.39 26.66 -3.70
C ALA A 27 18.64 26.37 -4.56
N GLY A 28 19.08 25.11 -4.53
CA GLY A 28 20.06 24.59 -5.47
C GLY A 28 19.40 24.41 -6.83
N CYS A 29 19.86 25.12 -7.87
CA CYS A 29 19.63 24.75 -9.26
C CYS A 29 20.33 23.40 -9.51
N GLY A 30 19.62 22.29 -9.35
CA GLY A 30 20.06 20.94 -9.66
C GLY A 30 19.43 20.49 -10.96
N GLY A 31 20.28 20.05 -11.90
CA GLY A 31 19.84 19.43 -13.15
C GLY A 31 19.05 18.15 -12.92
N ALA A 32 18.45 17.64 -13.99
CA ALA A 32 17.66 16.41 -14.06
C ALA A 32 18.35 15.23 -13.33
N GLY A 33 18.01 15.04 -12.09
CA GLY A 33 18.40 13.94 -11.23
C GLY A 33 17.17 13.49 -10.47
N ASP A 34 17.18 12.26 -9.97
CA ASP A 34 16.12 11.65 -9.19
C ASP A 34 15.49 12.70 -8.26
N GLY A 35 14.18 12.94 -8.44
CA GLY A 35 13.47 13.99 -7.72
C GLY A 35 13.69 13.87 -6.22
N ALA A 36 14.04 14.98 -5.57
CA ALA A 36 14.15 14.99 -4.13
C ALA A 36 12.83 14.50 -3.52
N PRO A 37 12.87 13.69 -2.45
CA PRO A 37 11.64 13.27 -1.79
C PRO A 37 10.89 14.50 -1.27
N GLU A 38 9.60 14.51 -1.50
CA GLU A 38 8.68 15.47 -0.95
C GLU A 38 7.79 14.77 0.05
N GLU A 39 7.59 15.37 1.21
CA GLU A 39 6.82 14.80 2.31
C GLU A 39 5.60 15.66 2.62
N ARG A 40 4.48 15.01 2.92
CA ARG A 40 3.27 15.69 3.36
C ARG A 40 2.54 14.86 4.40
N THR A 41 2.16 15.49 5.50
CA THR A 41 1.28 14.91 6.51
C THR A 41 -0.13 15.42 6.30
N PHE A 42 -1.08 14.51 6.25
CA PHE A 42 -2.51 14.79 6.23
C PHE A 42 -3.10 14.62 7.62
N GLY A 43 -4.35 15.03 7.80
CA GLY A 43 -5.06 14.86 9.06
C GLY A 43 -5.22 13.39 9.48
N PRO A 44 -5.75 13.16 10.68
CA PRO A 44 -5.94 11.81 11.18
C PRO A 44 -6.82 11.01 10.22
N ALA A 45 -6.43 9.74 9.98
CA ALA A 45 -7.29 8.79 9.30
C ALA A 45 -8.48 8.43 10.19
N GLY A 46 -9.64 8.16 9.57
CA GLY A 46 -10.74 7.50 10.23
C GLY A 46 -10.45 6.02 10.50
N GLU A 47 -11.47 5.22 10.72
CA GLU A 47 -11.33 3.76 10.85
C GLU A 47 -10.96 3.09 9.52
N ARG A 48 -11.11 3.80 8.42
CA ARG A 48 -10.85 3.34 7.04
C ARG A 48 -10.15 4.43 6.23
N LEU A 49 -9.32 3.99 5.33
CA LEU A 49 -8.66 4.84 4.34
C LEU A 49 -8.74 4.18 2.97
N THR A 50 -9.16 4.93 1.96
CA THR A 50 -9.02 4.54 0.56
C THR A 50 -7.83 5.29 -0.04
N VAL A 51 -6.90 4.56 -0.65
CA VAL A 51 -5.78 5.12 -1.40
C VAL A 51 -6.00 4.84 -2.88
N SER A 52 -6.22 5.88 -3.67
CA SER A 52 -6.37 5.77 -5.12
C SER A 52 -5.09 6.26 -5.80
N ALA A 53 -4.40 5.37 -6.51
CA ALA A 53 -3.15 5.64 -7.22
C ALA A 53 -3.27 5.27 -8.70
N GLU A 54 -3.48 6.26 -9.57
CA GLU A 54 -3.67 6.02 -11.01
C GLU A 54 -2.42 5.44 -11.68
N SER A 55 -1.24 5.88 -11.25
CA SER A 55 0.03 5.44 -11.81
C SER A 55 1.16 5.63 -10.80
N GLY A 56 2.17 4.77 -10.86
CA GLY A 56 3.34 4.80 -9.99
C GLY A 56 3.33 3.67 -8.95
N ASP A 57 4.49 3.39 -8.43
CA ASP A 57 4.65 2.37 -7.40
C ASP A 57 4.17 2.92 -6.05
N LEU A 58 3.47 2.09 -5.30
CA LEU A 58 2.95 2.39 -3.97
C LEU A 58 3.54 1.42 -2.95
N ASP A 59 4.13 1.95 -1.90
CA ASP A 59 4.52 1.23 -0.68
C ASP A 59 3.65 1.76 0.47
N ILE A 60 2.87 0.89 1.11
CA ILE A 60 1.97 1.30 2.18
C ILE A 60 2.11 0.40 3.40
N ARG A 61 2.22 1.02 4.58
CA ARG A 61 2.36 0.28 5.85
C ARG A 61 1.78 1.05 7.03
N PRO A 62 1.29 0.35 8.06
CA PRO A 62 0.98 0.96 9.35
C PRO A 62 2.24 1.44 10.05
N ALA A 63 2.11 2.55 10.78
CA ALA A 63 3.19 3.12 11.57
C ALA A 63 2.63 3.81 12.83
N ASP A 64 3.53 4.16 13.76
CA ASP A 64 3.18 4.96 14.95
C ASP A 64 3.15 6.45 14.57
N VAL A 65 2.09 6.83 13.86
CA VAL A 65 1.85 8.19 13.36
C VAL A 65 0.44 8.64 13.74
N ASP A 66 0.25 9.95 13.96
CA ASP A 66 -1.05 10.53 14.32
C ASP A 66 -1.97 10.78 13.11
N GLY A 67 -1.40 10.78 11.92
CA GLY A 67 -2.09 11.06 10.66
C GLY A 67 -1.48 10.29 9.51
N ILE A 68 -1.98 10.53 8.29
CA ILE A 68 -1.44 9.89 7.09
C ILE A 68 -0.21 10.66 6.64
N GLU A 69 0.95 9.99 6.59
CA GLU A 69 2.19 10.58 6.09
C GLU A 69 2.51 10.01 4.71
N VAL A 70 2.75 10.90 3.76
CA VAL A 70 3.04 10.52 2.38
C VAL A 70 4.38 11.10 1.96
N THR A 71 5.28 10.23 1.54
CA THR A 71 6.52 10.59 0.87
C THR A 71 6.40 10.28 -0.61
N ARG A 72 6.63 11.27 -1.45
CA ARG A 72 6.61 11.15 -2.90
C ARG A 72 8.01 11.34 -3.47
N ARG A 73 8.40 10.48 -4.37
CA ARG A 73 9.54 10.69 -5.28
C ARG A 73 9.02 10.71 -6.71
N PHE A 74 9.17 11.86 -7.35
CA PHE A 74 8.71 12.04 -8.72
C PHE A 74 9.87 12.43 -9.63
N THR A 75 10.01 11.69 -10.72
CA THR A 75 10.97 11.99 -11.80
C THR A 75 10.20 12.15 -13.09
N GLY A 76 10.06 13.39 -13.54
CA GLY A 76 9.36 13.72 -14.77
C GLY A 76 10.22 14.58 -15.68
N TRP A 77 10.39 14.15 -16.95
CA TRP A 77 11.08 14.89 -17.98
C TRP A 77 10.39 14.75 -19.34
N SER A 78 10.24 15.88 -20.03
CA SER A 78 9.68 15.92 -21.39
C SER A 78 10.54 16.78 -22.31
N ALA A 79 10.95 16.22 -23.46
CA ALA A 79 11.74 16.91 -24.47
C ALA A 79 10.98 18.04 -25.16
N ILE A 80 9.67 18.05 -25.13
CA ILE A 80 8.81 19.03 -25.83
C ILE A 80 8.14 20.05 -24.88
N GLY A 81 8.60 20.11 -23.61
CA GLY A 81 8.11 21.08 -22.63
C GLY A 81 6.70 20.81 -22.11
N ALA A 82 6.17 19.60 -22.30
CA ALA A 82 4.91 19.19 -21.66
C ALA A 82 5.11 19.12 -20.13
N ARG A 83 4.13 19.56 -19.37
CA ARG A 83 4.17 19.49 -17.93
C ARG A 83 3.96 18.05 -17.49
N THR A 84 4.82 17.61 -16.59
CA THR A 84 4.67 16.38 -15.85
C THR A 84 4.51 16.76 -14.38
N GLU A 85 3.43 16.35 -13.77
CA GLU A 85 3.13 16.71 -12.38
C GLU A 85 2.66 15.46 -11.64
N ALA A 86 3.02 15.36 -10.38
CA ALA A 86 2.43 14.38 -9.49
C ALA A 86 1.67 15.14 -8.40
N GLY A 87 0.45 14.71 -8.12
CA GLY A 87 -0.44 15.32 -7.15
C GLY A 87 -0.73 14.38 -5.98
N TRP A 88 -1.19 14.95 -4.88
CA TRP A 88 -1.72 14.25 -3.74
C TRP A 88 -2.77 15.11 -3.04
N ASP A 89 -3.92 14.53 -2.78
CA ASP A 89 -5.01 15.21 -2.10
C ASP A 89 -5.77 14.24 -1.19
N LEU A 90 -6.18 14.71 -0.02
CA LEU A 90 -7.02 13.94 0.89
C LEU A 90 -8.40 14.61 0.95
N THR A 91 -9.41 13.88 0.51
CA THR A 91 -10.81 14.32 0.58
C THR A 91 -11.64 13.29 1.34
N GLY A 92 -12.10 13.66 2.53
CA GLY A 92 -12.73 12.71 3.45
C GLY A 92 -11.75 11.59 3.82
N ASP A 93 -12.10 10.34 3.55
CA ASP A 93 -11.27 9.17 3.82
C ASP A 93 -10.55 8.66 2.55
N THR A 94 -10.47 9.49 1.47
CA THR A 94 -9.83 9.09 0.22
C THR A 94 -8.59 9.94 -0.03
N LEU A 95 -7.43 9.28 -0.06
CA LEU A 95 -6.14 9.82 -0.48
C LEU A 95 -5.97 9.55 -1.98
N ALA A 96 -6.05 10.60 -2.79
CA ALA A 96 -5.80 10.53 -4.23
C ALA A 96 -4.33 10.86 -4.53
N LEU A 97 -3.64 9.93 -5.18
CA LEU A 97 -2.27 10.05 -5.67
C LEU A 97 -2.33 10.08 -7.19
N THR A 98 -2.12 11.25 -7.76
CA THR A 98 -2.25 11.46 -9.21
C THR A 98 -0.89 11.68 -9.86
N THR A 99 -0.71 11.13 -11.03
CA THR A 99 0.51 11.32 -11.83
C THR A 99 0.10 11.72 -13.24
N ASP A 100 0.22 12.99 -13.57
CA ASP A 100 -0.05 13.51 -14.92
C ASP A 100 1.22 13.44 -15.76
N CYS A 101 1.25 12.46 -16.62
CA CYS A 101 2.30 12.24 -17.59
C CYS A 101 1.72 12.57 -18.97
N ALA A 102 1.88 13.84 -19.43
CA ALA A 102 1.47 14.20 -20.77
C ALA A 102 1.95 13.16 -21.80
N PRO A 103 1.22 12.90 -22.89
CA PRO A 103 1.58 11.89 -23.89
C PRO A 103 2.97 12.22 -24.47
N LEU A 104 3.98 11.58 -23.89
CA LEU A 104 5.39 11.89 -24.13
C LEU A 104 5.86 11.08 -25.32
N VAL A 105 6.04 11.76 -26.45
CA VAL A 105 6.75 11.15 -27.58
C VAL A 105 8.23 10.88 -27.22
N LEU A 106 8.79 11.66 -26.31
CA LEU A 106 10.15 11.51 -25.75
C LEU A 106 10.16 12.07 -24.33
N GLY A 107 10.25 11.21 -23.32
CA GLY A 107 10.31 11.61 -21.93
C GLY A 107 10.22 10.42 -20.96
N ARG A 108 10.40 10.69 -19.69
CA ARG A 108 10.25 9.74 -18.58
C ARG A 108 9.32 10.34 -17.55
N CYS A 109 8.50 9.50 -16.96
CA CYS A 109 7.58 9.89 -15.92
C CYS A 109 7.45 8.71 -14.96
N ASP A 110 8.13 8.79 -13.83
CA ASP A 110 8.11 7.77 -12.80
C ASP A 110 7.67 8.42 -11.49
N ALA A 111 6.71 7.84 -10.82
CA ALA A 111 6.28 8.22 -9.49
C ALA A 111 6.41 7.04 -8.53
N ARG A 112 6.88 7.31 -7.33
CA ARG A 112 6.87 6.36 -6.22
C ARG A 112 6.33 7.05 -4.99
N TYR A 113 5.37 6.40 -4.35
CA TYR A 113 4.72 6.87 -3.15
C TYR A 113 4.98 5.89 -2.00
N GLU A 114 5.38 6.43 -0.86
CA GLU A 114 5.42 5.72 0.41
C GLU A 114 4.35 6.33 1.30
N VAL A 115 3.43 5.51 1.81
CA VAL A 115 2.30 5.95 2.62
C VAL A 115 2.35 5.26 3.98
N LEU A 116 2.50 6.05 5.03
CA LEU A 116 2.39 5.59 6.40
C LEU A 116 0.99 5.91 6.92
N VAL A 117 0.32 4.91 7.46
CA VAL A 117 -1.01 5.05 8.03
C VAL A 117 -1.00 4.72 9.53
N PRO A 118 -1.85 5.33 10.36
CA PRO A 118 -1.97 4.93 11.75
C PRO A 118 -2.31 3.44 11.89
N GLN A 119 -1.84 2.81 12.97
CA GLN A 119 -2.15 1.41 13.26
C GLN A 119 -3.65 1.18 13.43
N GLY A 120 -4.13 0.00 13.08
CA GLY A 120 -5.55 -0.38 13.21
C GLY A 120 -6.49 0.23 12.17
N VAL A 121 -5.99 0.99 11.20
CA VAL A 121 -6.79 1.54 10.09
C VAL A 121 -6.93 0.48 9.00
N ALA A 122 -8.18 0.17 8.63
CA ALA A 122 -8.45 -0.68 7.47
C ALA A 122 -8.19 0.10 6.17
N VAL A 123 -7.47 -0.52 5.23
CA VAL A 123 -7.05 0.15 4.00
C VAL A 123 -7.63 -0.53 2.77
N THR A 124 -8.15 0.30 1.85
CA THR A 124 -8.50 -0.09 0.48
C THR A 124 -7.56 0.63 -0.47
N VAL A 125 -6.88 -0.12 -1.33
CA VAL A 125 -6.02 0.43 -2.40
C VAL A 125 -6.68 0.20 -3.74
N GLU A 126 -6.85 1.27 -4.51
CA GLU A 126 -7.31 1.26 -5.90
C GLU A 126 -6.15 1.73 -6.79
N GLY A 127 -5.43 0.77 -7.36
CA GLY A 127 -4.27 1.02 -8.23
C GLY A 127 -4.62 0.89 -9.71
N GLY A 128 -4.10 1.77 -10.56
CA GLY A 128 -4.16 1.62 -12.01
C GLY A 128 -2.91 0.87 -12.52
N SER A 129 -1.82 1.58 -12.72
CA SER A 129 -0.57 1.01 -13.23
C SER A 129 0.58 1.28 -12.28
N GLY A 130 1.31 0.24 -11.89
CA GLY A 130 2.41 0.28 -10.94
C GLY A 130 2.31 -0.85 -9.92
N ALA A 131 3.41 -1.18 -9.30
CA ALA A 131 3.44 -2.19 -8.27
C ALA A 131 2.88 -1.62 -6.96
N VAL A 132 2.13 -2.46 -6.23
CA VAL A 132 1.66 -2.16 -4.88
C VAL A 132 2.34 -3.10 -3.91
N ALA A 133 3.09 -2.54 -2.97
CA ALA A 133 3.66 -3.25 -1.83
C ALA A 133 2.95 -2.82 -0.55
N ALA A 134 2.56 -3.78 0.28
CA ALA A 134 1.92 -3.52 1.56
C ALA A 134 2.51 -4.44 2.63
N SER A 135 2.73 -3.95 3.83
CA SER A 135 3.30 -4.78 4.90
C SER A 135 2.79 -4.41 6.29
N GLY A 136 2.69 -5.42 7.16
CA GLY A 136 2.43 -5.23 8.59
C GLY A 136 0.99 -4.86 8.95
N PHE A 137 0.01 -5.20 8.13
CA PHE A 137 -1.40 -4.87 8.39
C PHE A 137 -2.07 -5.85 9.34
N ASP A 138 -2.58 -5.33 10.46
CA ASP A 138 -3.40 -6.04 11.45
C ASP A 138 -4.91 -5.78 11.26
N ALA A 139 -5.29 -4.73 10.56
CA ALA A 139 -6.64 -4.42 10.11
C ALA A 139 -6.91 -4.99 8.70
N GLY A 140 -8.13 -4.80 8.20
CA GLY A 140 -8.49 -5.25 6.85
C GLY A 140 -7.67 -4.54 5.76
N LEU A 141 -7.21 -5.31 4.77
CA LEU A 141 -6.49 -4.82 3.60
C LEU A 141 -7.16 -5.36 2.32
N ASP A 142 -7.64 -4.44 1.48
CA ASP A 142 -8.22 -4.74 0.15
C ASP A 142 -7.41 -4.01 -0.92
N ILE A 143 -6.77 -4.75 -1.83
CA ILE A 143 -5.97 -4.17 -2.91
C ILE A 143 -6.54 -4.60 -4.24
N THR A 144 -6.89 -3.63 -5.07
CA THR A 144 -7.31 -3.83 -6.45
C THR A 144 -6.39 -3.05 -7.38
N THR A 145 -5.84 -3.70 -8.41
CA THR A 145 -5.01 -3.05 -9.44
C THR A 145 -5.44 -3.48 -10.84
N ASP A 146 -5.29 -2.58 -11.82
CA ASP A 146 -5.50 -2.95 -13.22
C ASP A 146 -4.26 -3.66 -13.79
N ASN A 147 -3.09 -3.01 -13.72
CA ASN A 147 -1.84 -3.51 -14.28
C ASN A 147 -0.69 -3.30 -13.30
N GLY A 148 -0.43 -4.25 -12.47
CA GLY A 148 0.64 -4.15 -11.49
C GLY A 148 0.76 -5.41 -10.63
N ALA A 149 1.97 -5.68 -10.19
CA ALA A 149 2.19 -6.72 -9.21
C ALA A 149 1.68 -6.25 -7.83
N ILE A 150 1.12 -7.18 -7.07
CA ILE A 150 0.74 -6.97 -5.67
C ILE A 150 1.66 -7.80 -4.79
N GLN A 151 2.34 -7.16 -3.87
CA GLN A 151 3.15 -7.81 -2.86
C GLN A 151 2.64 -7.44 -1.47
N VAL A 152 2.29 -8.46 -0.66
CA VAL A 152 1.85 -8.28 0.72
C VAL A 152 2.74 -9.08 1.64
N GLU A 153 3.20 -8.46 2.71
CA GLU A 153 4.00 -9.10 3.74
C GLU A 153 3.38 -8.89 5.12
N ASP A 154 3.38 -9.94 5.95
CA ASP A 154 3.00 -9.88 7.37
C ASP A 154 1.61 -9.26 7.62
N ALA A 155 0.57 -9.80 6.97
CA ALA A 155 -0.81 -9.40 7.22
C ALA A 155 -1.53 -10.39 8.15
N SER A 156 -2.29 -9.85 9.12
CA SER A 156 -3.10 -10.64 10.06
C SER A 156 -4.60 -10.33 10.01
N GLY A 157 -5.00 -9.15 9.54
CA GLY A 157 -6.40 -8.82 9.26
C GLY A 157 -6.94 -9.50 8.00
N PRO A 158 -8.25 -9.42 7.73
CA PRO A 158 -8.82 -9.93 6.48
C PRO A 158 -8.10 -9.35 5.25
N LEU A 159 -7.73 -10.22 4.30
CA LEU A 159 -6.94 -9.87 3.13
C LEU A 159 -7.71 -10.16 1.84
N ALA A 160 -7.86 -9.15 0.97
CA ALA A 160 -8.44 -9.29 -0.35
C ALA A 160 -7.52 -8.67 -1.41
N LEU A 161 -7.16 -9.46 -2.43
CA LEU A 161 -6.24 -9.06 -3.50
C LEU A 161 -6.91 -9.29 -4.86
N ARG A 162 -6.92 -8.27 -5.72
CA ARG A 162 -7.48 -8.36 -7.08
C ARG A 162 -6.56 -7.67 -8.07
N THR A 163 -6.27 -8.33 -9.18
CA THR A 163 -5.56 -7.71 -10.30
C THR A 163 -6.09 -8.20 -11.64
N ALA A 164 -6.20 -7.32 -12.62
CA ALA A 164 -6.46 -7.76 -13.98
C ALA A 164 -5.18 -8.30 -14.64
N SER A 165 -4.01 -7.69 -14.37
CA SER A 165 -2.74 -8.18 -14.91
C SER A 165 -1.60 -7.95 -13.93
N GLY A 166 -0.97 -9.03 -13.48
CA GLY A 166 0.18 -8.96 -12.57
C GLY A 166 0.25 -10.17 -11.63
N GLU A 167 1.42 -10.40 -11.11
CA GLU A 167 1.62 -11.43 -10.08
C GLU A 167 1.10 -10.91 -8.73
N GLN A 168 0.45 -11.79 -7.98
CA GLN A 168 0.11 -11.58 -6.58
C GLN A 168 0.98 -12.47 -5.70
N ARG A 169 1.67 -11.86 -4.77
CA ARG A 169 2.49 -12.55 -3.77
C ARG A 169 2.12 -12.07 -2.37
N ALA A 170 1.68 -12.97 -1.52
CA ALA A 170 1.41 -12.68 -0.12
C ALA A 170 2.18 -13.67 0.76
N THR A 171 3.03 -13.16 1.65
CA THR A 171 3.92 -13.96 2.50
C THR A 171 3.83 -13.53 3.96
N GLY A 172 4.10 -14.46 4.88
CA GLY A 172 3.99 -14.17 6.32
C GLY A 172 2.55 -13.96 6.80
N ILE A 173 1.58 -14.52 6.09
CA ILE A 173 0.15 -14.23 6.31
C ILE A 173 -0.39 -15.08 7.47
N THR A 174 -0.96 -14.40 8.46
CA THR A 174 -1.69 -15.03 9.58
C THR A 174 -3.19 -14.74 9.54
N SER A 175 -3.67 -14.12 8.46
CA SER A 175 -5.08 -13.79 8.25
C SER A 175 -5.99 -15.01 8.30
N GLY A 176 -7.07 -14.95 9.04
CA GLY A 176 -8.10 -16.01 9.06
C GLY A 176 -8.86 -16.11 7.73
N ARG A 177 -8.94 -15.03 6.95
CA ARG A 177 -9.60 -14.99 5.64
C ARG A 177 -8.72 -14.35 4.60
N VAL A 178 -8.46 -15.08 3.53
CA VAL A 178 -7.68 -14.61 2.37
C VAL A 178 -8.46 -14.86 1.09
N GLU A 179 -8.61 -13.82 0.29
CA GLU A 179 -9.21 -13.86 -1.04
C GLU A 179 -8.22 -13.26 -2.05
N ALA A 180 -7.90 -14.01 -3.10
CA ALA A 180 -6.99 -13.57 -4.15
C ALA A 180 -7.58 -13.89 -5.53
N ARG A 181 -7.73 -12.88 -6.40
CA ARG A 181 -8.24 -13.06 -7.75
C ARG A 181 -7.35 -12.37 -8.77
N SER A 182 -7.05 -13.06 -9.86
CA SER A 182 -6.27 -12.57 -10.98
C SER A 182 -6.91 -12.98 -12.31
N GLU A 183 -7.03 -12.04 -13.25
CA GLU A 183 -7.39 -12.42 -14.62
C GLU A 183 -6.16 -13.00 -15.35
N ASN A 184 -5.01 -12.30 -15.27
CA ASN A 184 -3.78 -12.72 -15.94
C ASN A 184 -2.57 -12.54 -15.03
N GLY A 185 -2.20 -13.56 -14.31
CA GLY A 185 -1.06 -13.55 -13.42
C GLY A 185 -1.07 -14.71 -12.43
N ALA A 186 0.09 -15.05 -11.95
CA ALA A 186 0.21 -16.08 -10.93
C ALA A 186 -0.20 -15.55 -9.56
N ILE A 187 -0.78 -16.42 -8.75
CA ILE A 187 -1.10 -16.18 -7.34
C ILE A 187 -0.21 -17.07 -6.48
N HIS A 188 0.52 -16.45 -5.55
CA HIS A 188 1.33 -17.14 -4.56
C HIS A 188 0.98 -16.64 -3.16
N LEU A 189 0.39 -17.52 -2.36
CA LEU A 189 -0.01 -17.26 -0.98
C LEU A 189 0.80 -18.17 -0.05
N ALA A 190 1.57 -17.58 0.87
CA ALA A 190 2.31 -18.31 1.90
C ALA A 190 1.81 -17.87 3.28
N LEU A 191 1.03 -18.75 3.90
CA LEU A 191 0.43 -18.50 5.20
C LEU A 191 1.28 -19.16 6.30
N THR A 192 1.45 -18.43 7.39
CA THR A 192 2.13 -18.90 8.61
C THR A 192 1.14 -19.15 9.76
N GLY A 193 -0.11 -18.70 9.62
CA GLY A 193 -1.23 -19.03 10.49
C GLY A 193 -2.22 -19.95 9.80
N VAL A 194 -2.90 -20.84 10.55
CA VAL A 194 -3.96 -21.70 10.02
C VAL A 194 -5.18 -20.83 9.68
N PRO A 195 -5.58 -20.71 8.39
CA PRO A 195 -6.70 -19.86 8.01
C PRO A 195 -8.05 -20.55 8.25
N ASP A 196 -9.11 -19.76 8.43
CA ASP A 196 -10.49 -20.24 8.37
C ASP A 196 -10.89 -20.50 6.91
N SER A 197 -10.50 -19.58 6.00
CA SER A 197 -10.78 -19.73 4.57
C SER A 197 -9.72 -19.06 3.68
N VAL A 198 -9.31 -19.78 2.64
CA VAL A 198 -8.51 -19.27 1.52
C VAL A 198 -9.29 -19.50 0.24
N GLU A 199 -9.48 -18.43 -0.56
CA GLU A 199 -10.05 -18.47 -1.89
C GLU A 199 -9.05 -17.86 -2.89
N ALA A 200 -8.50 -18.65 -3.79
CA ALA A 200 -7.54 -18.23 -4.79
C ALA A 200 -8.04 -18.60 -6.19
N GLU A 201 -8.31 -17.61 -7.04
CA GLU A 201 -8.85 -17.80 -8.37
C GLU A 201 -8.01 -17.04 -9.41
N ALA A 202 -7.59 -17.75 -10.46
CA ALA A 202 -6.93 -17.13 -11.60
C ALA A 202 -7.61 -17.58 -12.90
N ASP A 203 -7.83 -16.67 -13.86
CA ASP A 203 -8.26 -17.10 -15.18
C ASP A 203 -7.08 -17.70 -15.94
N ASN A 204 -5.94 -17.02 -15.93
CA ASN A 204 -4.70 -17.46 -16.58
C ASN A 204 -3.51 -17.26 -15.66
N GLY A 205 -3.01 -18.33 -15.08
CA GLY A 205 -1.86 -18.28 -14.17
C GLY A 205 -1.82 -19.48 -13.23
N ALA A 206 -0.66 -19.74 -12.68
CA ALA A 206 -0.51 -20.74 -11.65
C ALA A 206 -1.04 -20.22 -10.31
N VAL A 207 -1.65 -21.10 -9.52
CA VAL A 207 -2.08 -20.82 -8.15
C VAL A 207 -1.28 -21.70 -7.20
N THR A 208 -0.52 -21.05 -6.29
CA THR A 208 0.25 -21.73 -5.26
C THR A 208 -0.23 -21.27 -3.89
N VAL A 209 -0.61 -22.21 -3.04
CA VAL A 209 -1.05 -21.94 -1.66
C VAL A 209 -0.21 -22.80 -0.71
N GLU A 210 0.55 -22.14 0.13
CA GLU A 210 1.35 -22.75 1.20
C GLU A 210 0.69 -22.46 2.54
N VAL A 211 0.40 -23.50 3.32
CA VAL A 211 -0.32 -23.38 4.60
C VAL A 211 0.38 -24.18 5.69
N PRO A 212 0.19 -23.87 6.98
CA PRO A 212 0.68 -24.71 8.08
C PRO A 212 0.15 -26.14 8.02
N ASP A 213 0.80 -27.05 8.74
CA ASP A 213 0.37 -28.44 8.88
C ASP A 213 -0.91 -28.51 9.74
N ALA A 214 -2.05 -28.73 9.08
CA ALA A 214 -3.37 -28.88 9.68
C ALA A 214 -4.29 -29.62 8.69
N ASP A 215 -5.46 -30.07 9.16
CA ASP A 215 -6.48 -30.67 8.30
C ASP A 215 -7.29 -29.61 7.57
N TYR A 216 -7.45 -29.74 6.25
CA TYR A 216 -8.17 -28.77 5.40
C TYR A 216 -9.27 -29.42 4.57
N ALA A 217 -10.39 -28.73 4.40
CA ALA A 217 -11.38 -29.03 3.36
C ALA A 217 -10.90 -28.40 2.03
N VAL A 218 -10.21 -29.17 1.19
CA VAL A 218 -9.60 -28.67 -0.05
C VAL A 218 -10.53 -28.86 -1.25
N THR A 219 -10.70 -27.81 -2.05
CA THR A 219 -11.39 -27.85 -3.35
C THR A 219 -10.50 -27.22 -4.40
N THR A 220 -10.10 -27.98 -5.40
CA THR A 220 -9.27 -27.53 -6.50
C THR A 220 -9.93 -27.80 -7.85
N SER A 221 -9.77 -26.89 -8.82
CA SER A 221 -10.26 -27.06 -10.19
C SER A 221 -9.41 -26.28 -11.18
N THR A 222 -8.98 -26.95 -12.27
CA THR A 222 -8.34 -26.31 -13.42
C THR A 222 -8.94 -26.87 -14.71
N ASP A 223 -9.08 -26.02 -15.74
CA ASP A 223 -9.50 -26.46 -17.05
C ASP A 223 -8.29 -27.02 -17.85
N SER A 224 -7.11 -26.43 -17.63
CA SER A 224 -5.86 -26.85 -18.29
C SER A 224 -4.68 -26.66 -17.37
N GLY A 225 -4.10 -27.76 -16.90
CA GLY A 225 -2.93 -27.77 -16.02
C GLY A 225 -2.93 -28.94 -15.05
N ASP A 226 -1.86 -29.04 -14.29
CA ASP A 226 -1.69 -30.08 -13.29
C ASP A 226 -2.18 -29.56 -11.92
N VAL A 227 -2.79 -30.47 -11.15
CA VAL A 227 -3.17 -30.21 -9.76
C VAL A 227 -2.31 -31.07 -8.84
N ARG A 228 -1.70 -30.44 -7.87
CA ARG A 228 -0.96 -31.08 -6.79
C ARG A 228 -1.46 -30.60 -5.45
N THR A 229 -1.92 -31.52 -4.61
CA THR A 229 -2.28 -31.27 -3.22
C THR A 229 -1.38 -32.12 -2.33
N ASP A 230 -0.72 -31.47 -1.37
CA ASP A 230 0.23 -32.11 -0.44
C ASP A 230 0.02 -31.50 0.96
N VAL A 231 -1.23 -31.58 1.43
CA VAL A 231 -1.69 -31.17 2.77
C VAL A 231 -2.60 -32.29 3.29
N PRO A 232 -2.76 -32.44 4.62
CA PRO A 232 -3.79 -33.32 5.19
C PRO A 232 -5.19 -32.84 4.78
N GLU A 233 -6.01 -33.74 4.21
CA GLU A 233 -7.35 -33.41 3.74
C GLU A 233 -8.42 -34.02 4.64
N ASP A 234 -9.36 -33.20 5.12
CA ASP A 234 -10.60 -33.60 5.82
C ASP A 234 -11.76 -32.73 5.32
N ALA A 235 -12.70 -33.35 4.61
CA ALA A 235 -13.89 -32.65 4.12
C ALA A 235 -14.79 -32.07 5.23
N GLY A 236 -14.61 -32.52 6.50
CA GLY A 236 -15.29 -32.01 7.66
C GLY A 236 -14.57 -30.88 8.39
N SER A 237 -13.35 -30.50 7.93
CA SER A 237 -12.57 -29.44 8.54
C SER A 237 -13.28 -28.07 8.46
N PRO A 238 -13.22 -27.27 9.52
CA PRO A 238 -13.66 -25.88 9.48
C PRO A 238 -12.72 -24.96 8.65
N HIS A 239 -11.53 -25.46 8.29
CA HIS A 239 -10.51 -24.74 7.53
C HIS A 239 -10.65 -25.09 6.05
N ALA A 240 -11.10 -24.13 5.23
CA ALA A 240 -11.38 -24.36 3.82
C ALA A 240 -10.34 -23.72 2.90
N ILE A 241 -9.87 -24.47 1.90
CA ILE A 241 -9.03 -23.97 0.82
C ILE A 241 -9.73 -24.23 -0.51
N THR A 242 -9.99 -23.14 -1.25
CA THR A 242 -10.52 -23.21 -2.61
C THR A 242 -9.51 -22.59 -3.56
N ALA A 243 -8.96 -23.39 -4.48
CA ALA A 243 -8.02 -22.93 -5.50
C ALA A 243 -8.54 -23.27 -6.90
N ARG A 244 -8.69 -22.27 -7.76
CA ARG A 244 -9.20 -22.44 -9.12
C ARG A 244 -8.32 -21.70 -10.11
N THR A 245 -8.15 -22.30 -11.30
CA THR A 245 -7.59 -21.61 -12.46
C THR A 245 -8.21 -22.13 -13.75
N GLY A 246 -8.38 -21.26 -14.74
CA GLY A 246 -8.73 -21.71 -16.08
C GLY A 246 -7.54 -22.38 -16.75
N ASN A 247 -6.42 -21.69 -16.83
CA ASN A 247 -5.19 -22.17 -17.47
C ASN A 247 -3.99 -21.99 -16.55
N GLY A 248 -3.51 -23.07 -15.95
CA GLY A 248 -2.36 -23.04 -15.05
C GLY A 248 -2.33 -24.24 -14.11
N ALA A 249 -1.21 -24.44 -13.46
CA ALA A 249 -1.08 -25.44 -12.42
C ALA A 249 -1.61 -24.93 -11.08
N ILE A 250 -2.21 -25.83 -10.31
CA ILE A 250 -2.59 -25.56 -8.91
C ILE A 250 -1.67 -26.39 -8.00
N THR A 251 -1.09 -25.74 -7.03
CA THR A 251 -0.28 -26.39 -6.00
C THR A 251 -0.76 -25.94 -4.62
N VAL A 252 -1.20 -26.89 -3.80
CA VAL A 252 -1.51 -26.66 -2.37
C VAL A 252 -0.56 -27.53 -1.57
N LEU A 253 0.23 -26.91 -0.71
CA LEU A 253 1.28 -27.65 0.03
C LEU A 253 1.43 -27.14 1.48
N THR A 254 1.95 -28.02 2.32
CA THR A 254 2.35 -27.64 3.66
C THR A 254 3.61 -26.78 3.59
N ALA A 255 3.59 -25.61 4.23
CA ALA A 255 4.75 -24.73 4.31
C ALA A 255 5.93 -25.45 4.98
N ALA A 256 7.11 -25.31 4.40
CA ALA A 256 8.31 -25.85 5.03
C ALA A 256 8.48 -25.20 6.41
N GLN A 257 8.53 -26.03 7.45
CA GLN A 257 8.84 -25.50 8.79
C GLN A 257 10.34 -25.14 8.79
N ASP A 258 10.65 -23.88 8.92
CA ASP A 258 12.03 -23.45 9.18
C ASP A 258 12.45 -23.99 10.54
N ALA A 259 13.48 -24.86 10.53
CA ALA A 259 14.01 -25.58 11.70
C ALA A 259 15.04 -24.74 12.44
#